data_df217b55810ea0648d31f18e853b774f
#
_entry.id   df217b55810ea0648d31f18e853b774f
#
_cell.length_a   1.000
_cell.length_b   1.000
_cell.length_c   1.000
_cell.angle_alpha   90.00
_cell.angle_beta   90.00
_cell.angle_gamma   90.00
#
_symmetry.space_group_name_H-M   'P 1'
#
loop_
_entity.id
_entity.type
_entity.pdbx_description
1 polymer ?
#
loop_
_entity_poly.entity_id
_entity_poly.type
_entity_poly.pdbx_seq_one_letter_code
_entity_poly.pdbx_strand_id
1 'polypeptide(L)'
;MKDEVRLLMFTQETECAHCKEARELVQEISELSNKIKGETYDFVKDNEKARGYKIDKVPAIAMIGKKDYGIRYYGVPLGYEFKAFIDNILNISNEATNLKEGTKRQLESITKPVHIQVFVTLTCPYCSTAAGLAYRFALESDLVRADVIDVSEFPHLGQKYSIMGVPKTVINEQIEIVGAVPEAQFIAHVLQAQKPPSIYM
;
A
#
# COMPACT_ATOMS: atom_id res chain seq x y z
N MET A 1 1.23 8.39 18.93
CA MET A 1 0.11 8.59 17.99
C MET A 1 -0.64 9.88 18.35
N LYS A 2 -0.86 10.75 17.36
CA LYS A 2 -1.60 12.01 17.53
C LYS A 2 -3.10 11.80 17.29
N ASP A 3 -3.43 11.30 16.12
CA ASP A 3 -4.82 11.10 15.68
C ASP A 3 -5.18 9.61 15.58
N GLU A 4 -6.47 9.31 15.51
CA GLU A 4 -6.98 7.96 15.35
C GLU A 4 -6.67 7.42 13.94
N VAL A 5 -6.37 6.11 13.87
CA VAL A 5 -6.21 5.38 12.61
C VAL A 5 -7.16 4.20 12.61
N ARG A 6 -7.92 4.05 11.55
CA ARG A 6 -8.83 2.92 11.33
C ARG A 6 -8.20 1.93 10.36
N LEU A 7 -8.18 0.67 10.76
CA LEU A 7 -7.75 -0.45 9.93
C LEU A 7 -9.00 -1.17 9.45
N LEU A 8 -9.37 -0.96 8.19
CA LEU A 8 -10.53 -1.59 7.58
C LEU A 8 -10.08 -2.89 6.94
N MET A 9 -10.36 -4.01 7.60
CA MET A 9 -10.03 -5.35 7.14
C MET A 9 -11.15 -5.91 6.27
N PHE A 10 -10.84 -6.19 5.01
CA PHE A 10 -11.74 -6.88 4.08
C PHE A 10 -11.35 -8.35 3.99
N THR A 11 -12.31 -9.22 4.23
CA THR A 11 -12.13 -10.66 4.40
C THR A 11 -13.29 -11.43 3.74
N GLN A 12 -13.14 -12.74 3.60
CA GLN A 12 -14.24 -13.62 3.25
C GLN A 12 -14.06 -14.99 3.94
N GLU A 13 -15.15 -15.72 4.11
CA GLU A 13 -15.15 -17.00 4.83
C GLU A 13 -14.61 -18.15 3.99
N THR A 14 -14.80 -18.09 2.67
CA THR A 14 -14.38 -19.12 1.72
C THR A 14 -13.38 -18.55 0.72
N GLU A 15 -12.56 -19.42 0.13
CA GLU A 15 -11.60 -19.05 -0.94
C GLU A 15 -10.57 -17.98 -0.53
N CYS A 16 -10.25 -17.90 0.76
CA CYS A 16 -9.20 -17.02 1.30
C CYS A 16 -8.40 -17.75 2.37
N ALA A 17 -7.22 -18.21 2.01
CA ALA A 17 -6.40 -19.03 2.90
C ALA A 17 -5.93 -18.27 4.17
N HIS A 18 -5.63 -16.96 4.05
CA HIS A 18 -5.03 -16.14 5.11
C HIS A 18 -5.96 -15.06 5.67
N CYS A 19 -7.24 -15.04 5.29
CA CYS A 19 -8.20 -14.06 5.80
C CYS A 19 -8.39 -14.12 7.32
N LYS A 20 -8.36 -15.32 7.90
CA LYS A 20 -8.47 -15.49 9.35
C LYS A 20 -7.26 -14.88 10.06
N GLU A 21 -6.06 -15.20 9.61
CA GLU A 21 -4.81 -14.70 10.18
C GLU A 21 -4.70 -13.17 10.08
N ALA A 22 -5.05 -12.60 8.91
CA ALA A 22 -5.07 -11.16 8.72
C ALA A 22 -6.06 -10.45 9.66
N ARG A 23 -7.23 -11.05 9.89
CA ARG A 23 -8.25 -10.52 10.80
C ARG A 23 -7.77 -10.55 12.25
N GLU A 24 -7.17 -11.67 12.69
CA GLU A 24 -6.61 -11.81 14.03
C GLU A 24 -5.50 -10.77 14.26
N LEU A 25 -4.60 -10.60 13.30
CA LEU A 25 -3.52 -9.60 13.36
C LEU A 25 -4.07 -8.16 13.49
N VAL A 26 -5.08 -7.80 12.70
CA VAL A 26 -5.70 -6.46 12.80
C VAL A 26 -6.35 -6.25 14.16
N GLN A 27 -6.98 -7.28 14.73
CA GLN A 27 -7.53 -7.21 16.07
C GLN A 27 -6.43 -6.99 17.12
N GLU A 28 -5.37 -7.78 17.09
CA GLU A 28 -4.22 -7.64 18.01
C GLU A 28 -3.58 -6.26 17.93
N ILE A 29 -3.36 -5.74 16.72
CA ILE A 29 -2.81 -4.39 16.51
C ILE A 29 -3.75 -3.33 17.09
N SER A 30 -5.06 -3.52 16.98
CA SER A 30 -6.04 -2.57 17.50
C SER A 30 -6.05 -2.50 19.03
N GLU A 31 -5.60 -3.57 19.70
CA GLU A 31 -5.49 -3.61 21.16
C GLU A 31 -4.22 -2.86 21.68
N LEU A 32 -3.24 -2.60 20.82
CA LEU A 32 -2.00 -1.91 21.21
C LEU A 32 -2.22 -0.44 21.57
N SER A 33 -3.30 0.19 21.09
CA SER A 33 -3.57 1.60 21.35
C SER A 33 -5.06 1.93 21.20
N ASN A 34 -5.60 2.75 22.10
CA ASN A 34 -6.96 3.27 21.96
C ASN A 34 -7.18 4.16 20.72
N LYS A 35 -6.09 4.53 20.03
CA LYS A 35 -6.09 5.29 18.78
C LYS A 35 -6.03 4.43 17.53
N ILE A 36 -6.00 3.10 17.65
CA ILE A 36 -6.11 2.19 16.52
C ILE A 36 -7.47 1.51 16.60
N LYS A 37 -8.24 1.57 15.53
CA LYS A 37 -9.57 0.94 15.42
C LYS A 37 -9.59 -0.08 14.30
N GLY A 38 -9.78 -1.34 14.65
CA GLY A 38 -9.99 -2.43 13.68
C GLY A 38 -11.48 -2.56 13.35
N GLU A 39 -11.79 -2.58 12.06
CA GLU A 39 -13.14 -2.84 11.55
C GLU A 39 -13.05 -3.96 10.51
N THR A 40 -13.92 -4.95 10.60
CA THR A 40 -13.92 -6.10 9.67
C THR A 40 -15.16 -6.07 8.78
N TYR A 41 -14.95 -6.28 7.48
CA TYR A 41 -15.98 -6.29 6.44
C TYR A 41 -15.88 -7.56 5.61
N ASP A 42 -17.02 -8.12 5.27
CA ASP A 42 -17.11 -9.23 4.32
C ASP A 42 -17.02 -8.68 2.89
N PHE A 43 -16.04 -9.14 2.13
CA PHE A 43 -15.75 -8.62 0.78
C PHE A 43 -16.94 -8.77 -0.19
N VAL A 44 -17.74 -9.84 -0.01
CA VAL A 44 -18.89 -10.11 -0.86
C VAL A 44 -20.15 -9.39 -0.36
N LYS A 45 -20.43 -9.47 0.95
CA LYS A 45 -21.65 -8.89 1.54
C LYS A 45 -21.57 -7.37 1.61
N ASP A 46 -20.37 -6.83 1.94
CA ASP A 46 -20.10 -5.38 2.03
C ASP A 46 -19.45 -4.84 0.74
N ASN A 47 -19.86 -5.35 -0.43
CA ASN A 47 -19.20 -5.05 -1.70
C ASN A 47 -19.22 -3.57 -2.09
N GLU A 48 -20.24 -2.83 -1.70
CA GLU A 48 -20.31 -1.38 -1.93
C GLU A 48 -19.19 -0.65 -1.17
N LYS A 49 -18.92 -1.08 0.06
CA LYS A 49 -17.83 -0.54 0.87
C LYS A 49 -16.47 -0.95 0.27
N ALA A 50 -16.30 -2.20 -0.13
CA ALA A 50 -15.09 -2.66 -0.81
C ALA A 50 -14.80 -1.83 -2.08
N ARG A 51 -15.82 -1.59 -2.91
CA ARG A 51 -15.71 -0.72 -4.10
C ARG A 51 -15.37 0.73 -3.74
N GLY A 52 -16.01 1.28 -2.70
CA GLY A 52 -15.75 2.63 -2.22
C GLY A 52 -14.28 2.84 -1.84
N TYR A 53 -13.67 1.85 -1.21
CA TYR A 53 -12.25 1.85 -0.86
C TYR A 53 -11.35 1.27 -1.97
N LYS A 54 -11.92 0.95 -3.15
CA LYS A 54 -11.20 0.34 -4.29
C LYS A 54 -10.48 -0.96 -3.93
N ILE A 55 -11.07 -1.78 -3.07
CA ILE A 55 -10.59 -3.11 -2.75
C ILE A 55 -11.12 -4.08 -3.80
N ASP A 56 -10.23 -4.83 -4.43
CA ASP A 56 -10.52 -5.75 -5.55
C ASP A 56 -10.09 -7.20 -5.29
N LYS A 57 -9.43 -7.46 -4.16
CA LYS A 57 -8.98 -8.77 -3.71
C LYS A 57 -8.87 -8.84 -2.19
N VAL A 58 -8.86 -10.03 -1.63
CA VAL A 58 -8.73 -10.28 -0.18
C VAL A 58 -7.68 -11.36 0.12
N PRO A 59 -7.03 -11.33 1.31
CA PRO A 59 -7.23 -10.38 2.40
C PRO A 59 -6.69 -8.99 2.07
N ALA A 60 -7.38 -7.94 2.53
CA ALA A 60 -6.97 -6.55 2.30
C ALA A 60 -7.19 -5.68 3.53
N ILE A 61 -6.25 -4.80 3.82
CA ILE A 61 -6.31 -3.83 4.90
C ILE A 61 -6.20 -2.42 4.31
N ALA A 62 -7.26 -1.62 4.45
CA ALA A 62 -7.21 -0.19 4.15
C ALA A 62 -6.86 0.59 5.42
N MET A 63 -5.84 1.46 5.34
CA MET A 63 -5.39 2.27 6.46
C MET A 63 -5.92 3.69 6.31
N ILE A 64 -6.81 4.08 7.21
CA ILE A 64 -7.57 5.32 7.15
C ILE A 64 -7.19 6.21 8.36
N GLY A 65 -6.75 7.43 8.10
CA GLY A 65 -6.55 8.45 9.11
C GLY A 65 -7.71 9.44 9.13
N LYS A 66 -7.43 10.74 9.17
CA LYS A 66 -8.46 11.80 9.07
C LYS A 66 -9.26 11.71 7.77
N LYS A 67 -8.64 11.14 6.74
CA LYS A 67 -9.25 10.81 5.45
C LYS A 67 -8.67 9.50 4.93
N ASP A 68 -9.17 9.01 3.82
CA ASP A 68 -8.56 7.94 3.06
C ASP A 68 -7.40 8.50 2.21
N TYR A 69 -6.18 8.15 2.58
CA TYR A 69 -4.97 8.54 1.83
C TYR A 69 -4.64 7.58 0.67
N GLY A 70 -5.53 6.62 0.39
CA GLY A 70 -5.30 5.66 -0.70
C GLY A 70 -4.25 4.58 -0.36
N ILE A 71 -4.07 4.24 0.90
CA ILE A 71 -3.06 3.29 1.37
C ILE A 71 -3.69 1.93 1.65
N ARG A 72 -3.18 0.88 1.00
CA ARG A 72 -3.68 -0.50 1.12
C ARG A 72 -2.54 -1.50 1.31
N TYR A 73 -2.82 -2.53 2.09
CA TYR A 73 -2.00 -3.73 2.14
C TYR A 73 -2.85 -4.95 1.74
N TYR A 74 -2.34 -5.78 0.88
CA TYR A 74 -2.97 -7.01 0.42
C TYR A 74 -2.14 -8.21 0.86
N GLY A 75 -2.72 -9.05 1.71
CA GLY A 75 -2.05 -10.15 2.40
C GLY A 75 -2.05 -9.98 3.92
N VAL A 76 -1.14 -10.67 4.61
CA VAL A 76 -0.91 -10.54 6.05
C VAL A 76 0.43 -9.83 6.28
N PRO A 77 0.46 -8.61 6.84
CA PRO A 77 1.69 -7.84 7.01
C PRO A 77 2.56 -8.39 8.15
N LEU A 78 3.23 -9.51 7.90
CA LEU A 78 4.14 -10.18 8.83
C LEU A 78 5.61 -10.06 8.38
N GLY A 79 6.52 -10.68 9.09
CA GLY A 79 7.94 -10.70 8.77
C GLY A 79 8.53 -9.28 8.66
N TYR A 80 9.29 -9.03 7.59
CA TYR A 80 9.89 -7.71 7.35
C TYR A 80 8.86 -6.61 7.03
N GLU A 81 7.68 -6.98 6.52
CA GLU A 81 6.62 -6.02 6.21
C GLU A 81 5.90 -5.48 7.45
N PHE A 82 5.92 -6.21 8.57
CA PHE A 82 5.26 -5.79 9.81
C PHE A 82 5.77 -4.43 10.30
N LYS A 83 7.09 -4.23 10.27
CA LYS A 83 7.66 -2.94 10.68
C LYS A 83 7.18 -1.78 9.81
N ALA A 84 7.20 -1.94 8.48
CA ALA A 84 6.74 -0.90 7.56
C ALA A 84 5.25 -0.60 7.75
N PHE A 85 4.44 -1.62 8.03
CA PHE A 85 3.02 -1.49 8.31
C PHE A 85 2.77 -0.67 9.58
N ILE A 86 3.45 -0.99 10.69
CA ILE A 86 3.34 -0.23 11.96
C ILE A 86 3.87 1.20 11.80
N ASP A 87 5.03 1.38 11.18
CA ASP A 87 5.58 2.72 10.92
C ASP A 87 4.59 3.58 10.11
N ASN A 88 3.88 2.97 9.15
CA ASN A 88 2.87 3.68 8.36
C ASN A 88 1.63 4.07 9.18
N ILE A 89 1.16 3.22 10.09
CA ILE A 89 0.10 3.59 11.04
C ILE A 89 0.51 4.82 11.86
N LEU A 90 1.75 4.86 12.33
CA LEU A 90 2.29 6.02 13.07
C LEU A 90 2.40 7.27 12.19
N ASN A 91 2.84 7.13 10.94
CA ASN A 91 2.93 8.22 9.99
C ASN A 91 1.56 8.81 9.67
N ILE A 92 0.55 7.98 9.43
CA ILE A 92 -0.85 8.39 9.21
C ILE A 92 -1.37 9.13 10.44
N SER A 93 -1.18 8.57 11.64
CA SER A 93 -1.63 9.19 12.90
C SER A 93 -1.02 10.56 13.16
N ASN A 94 0.23 10.75 12.75
CA ASN A 94 0.96 11.98 12.99
C ASN A 94 0.92 12.95 11.80
N GLU A 95 0.38 12.53 10.66
CA GLU A 95 0.44 13.24 9.36
C GLU A 95 1.88 13.65 9.01
N ALA A 96 2.82 12.74 9.20
CA ALA A 96 4.25 12.99 9.03
C ALA A 96 4.86 12.00 8.05
N THR A 97 5.31 12.48 6.90
CA THR A 97 5.91 11.63 5.85
C THR A 97 7.42 11.52 5.97
N ASN A 98 8.08 12.50 6.61
CA ASN A 98 9.54 12.61 6.68
C ASN A 98 10.22 12.56 5.29
N LEU A 99 9.50 12.94 4.23
CA LEU A 99 10.04 13.10 2.89
C LEU A 99 10.88 14.36 2.79
N LYS A 100 11.86 14.37 1.91
CA LYS A 100 12.65 15.57 1.62
C LYS A 100 11.76 16.64 0.99
N GLU A 101 12.02 17.90 1.32
CA GLU A 101 11.25 19.03 0.80
C GLU A 101 11.22 19.10 -0.74
N GLY A 102 12.32 18.66 -1.39
CA GLY A 102 12.37 18.54 -2.85
C GLY A 102 11.38 17.51 -3.39
N THR A 103 11.22 16.38 -2.70
CA THR A 103 10.28 15.32 -3.06
C THR A 103 8.83 15.78 -2.86
N LYS A 104 8.54 16.48 -1.76
CA LYS A 104 7.19 17.03 -1.50
C LYS A 104 6.77 17.99 -2.60
N ARG A 105 7.63 18.96 -2.97
CA ARG A 105 7.36 19.86 -4.10
C ARG A 105 7.13 19.13 -5.43
N GLN A 106 7.85 18.03 -5.66
CA GLN A 106 7.64 17.21 -6.85
C GLN A 106 6.30 16.46 -6.79
N LEU A 107 5.87 15.97 -5.63
CA LEU A 107 4.55 15.37 -5.44
C LEU A 107 3.42 16.38 -5.64
N GLU A 108 3.58 17.63 -5.19
CA GLU A 108 2.64 18.73 -5.44
C GLU A 108 2.46 19.05 -6.94
N SER A 109 3.48 18.77 -7.75
CA SER A 109 3.41 18.98 -9.21
C SER A 109 2.65 17.90 -9.98
N ILE A 110 2.21 16.82 -9.31
CA ILE A 110 1.42 15.75 -9.91
C ILE A 110 0.02 16.29 -10.26
N THR A 111 -0.42 16.07 -11.49
CA THR A 111 -1.71 16.56 -12.00
C THR A 111 -2.68 15.45 -12.37
N LYS A 112 -2.22 14.21 -12.46
CA LYS A 112 -3.03 13.04 -12.80
C LYS A 112 -2.88 11.97 -11.72
N PRO A 113 -3.91 11.14 -11.47
CA PRO A 113 -3.82 10.04 -10.53
C PRO A 113 -2.63 9.13 -10.79
N VAL A 114 -1.98 8.71 -9.72
CA VAL A 114 -0.88 7.74 -9.73
C VAL A 114 -1.26 6.55 -8.86
N HIS A 115 -1.17 5.36 -9.42
CA HIS A 115 -1.32 4.11 -8.70
C HIS A 115 0.03 3.41 -8.60
N ILE A 116 0.54 3.27 -7.41
CA ILE A 116 1.79 2.58 -7.09
C ILE A 116 1.43 1.21 -6.53
N GLN A 117 1.86 0.14 -7.17
CA GLN A 117 1.73 -1.22 -6.69
C GLN A 117 3.13 -1.75 -6.34
N VAL A 118 3.37 -2.07 -5.06
CA VAL A 118 4.64 -2.64 -4.58
C VAL A 118 4.43 -4.10 -4.26
N PHE A 119 5.04 -4.98 -5.05
CA PHE A 119 5.01 -6.42 -4.86
C PHE A 119 6.13 -6.83 -3.92
N VAL A 120 5.77 -7.53 -2.86
CA VAL A 120 6.64 -7.90 -1.75
C VAL A 120 6.52 -9.38 -1.41
N THR A 121 7.42 -9.87 -0.55
CA THR A 121 7.26 -11.13 0.21
C THR A 121 7.70 -10.90 1.65
N LEU A 122 7.17 -11.66 2.58
CA LEU A 122 7.41 -11.50 4.03
C LEU A 122 8.89 -11.69 4.45
N THR A 123 9.65 -12.42 3.64
CA THR A 123 11.07 -12.75 3.91
C THR A 123 12.06 -11.80 3.23
N CYS A 124 11.58 -10.79 2.51
CA CYS A 124 12.42 -9.86 1.77
C CYS A 124 12.82 -8.64 2.62
N PRO A 125 14.07 -8.45 3.00
CA PRO A 125 14.48 -7.35 3.89
C PRO A 125 14.43 -5.96 3.22
N TYR A 126 14.46 -5.89 1.89
CA TYR A 126 14.41 -4.63 1.13
C TYR A 126 12.97 -4.21 0.78
N CYS A 127 12.00 -5.12 0.89
CA CYS A 127 10.62 -4.88 0.51
C CYS A 127 9.98 -3.80 1.38
N SER A 128 10.20 -3.83 2.69
CA SER A 128 9.72 -2.83 3.63
C SER A 128 10.20 -1.40 3.32
N THR A 129 11.38 -1.25 2.73
CA THR A 129 11.89 0.07 2.30
C THR A 129 11.08 0.63 1.13
N ALA A 130 10.80 -0.18 0.12
CA ALA A 130 10.00 0.22 -1.03
C ALA A 130 8.54 0.47 -0.64
N ALA A 131 7.94 -0.42 0.15
CA ALA A 131 6.59 -0.27 0.70
C ALA A 131 6.44 1.02 1.52
N GLY A 132 7.35 1.27 2.47
CA GLY A 132 7.33 2.45 3.31
C GLY A 132 7.48 3.76 2.51
N LEU A 133 8.21 3.75 1.39
CA LEU A 133 8.33 4.91 0.51
C LEU A 133 7.05 5.17 -0.27
N ALA A 134 6.42 4.13 -0.82
CA ALA A 134 5.13 4.23 -1.51
C ALA A 134 4.03 4.76 -0.59
N TYR A 135 3.95 4.27 0.65
CA TYR A 135 3.02 4.76 1.66
C TYR A 135 3.19 6.24 1.95
N ARG A 136 4.44 6.70 2.13
CA ARG A 136 4.73 8.11 2.39
C ARG A 136 4.34 9.01 1.22
N PHE A 137 4.46 8.53 -0.02
CA PHE A 137 4.02 9.27 -1.21
C PHE A 137 2.49 9.39 -1.24
N ALA A 138 1.76 8.33 -0.92
CA ALA A 138 0.31 8.36 -0.84
C ALA A 138 -0.19 9.24 0.32
N LEU A 139 0.51 9.24 1.46
CA LEU A 139 0.19 10.11 2.59
C LEU A 139 0.41 11.61 2.25
N GLU A 140 1.40 11.93 1.42
CA GLU A 140 1.74 13.31 1.03
C GLU A 140 0.84 13.87 -0.07
N SER A 141 0.32 13.03 -0.99
CA SER A 141 -0.43 13.50 -2.17
C SER A 141 -1.73 12.74 -2.37
N ASP A 142 -2.85 13.45 -2.43
CA ASP A 142 -4.19 12.88 -2.68
C ASP A 142 -4.33 12.25 -4.07
N LEU A 143 -3.42 12.56 -4.99
CA LEU A 143 -3.40 11.96 -6.33
C LEU A 143 -2.62 10.63 -6.36
N VAL A 144 -1.95 10.25 -5.28
CA VAL A 144 -1.18 9.00 -5.21
C VAL A 144 -1.95 7.98 -4.38
N ARG A 145 -2.09 6.78 -4.94
CA ARG A 145 -2.53 5.57 -4.24
C ARG A 145 -1.37 4.60 -4.14
N ALA A 146 -1.20 3.93 -3.00
CA ALA A 146 -0.20 2.92 -2.77
C ALA A 146 -0.83 1.60 -2.29
N ASP A 147 -0.65 0.57 -3.09
CA ASP A 147 -1.01 -0.80 -2.78
C ASP A 147 0.27 -1.62 -2.57
N VAL A 148 0.46 -2.18 -1.39
CA VAL A 148 1.51 -3.16 -1.11
C VAL A 148 0.88 -4.55 -1.14
N ILE A 149 1.47 -5.47 -1.90
CA ILE A 149 0.87 -6.75 -2.24
C ILE A 149 1.86 -7.87 -1.96
N ASP A 150 1.53 -8.75 -1.03
CA ASP A 150 2.29 -10.00 -0.87
C ASP A 150 2.03 -10.92 -2.05
N VAL A 151 3.00 -11.02 -2.96
CA VAL A 151 2.86 -11.80 -4.19
C VAL A 151 2.72 -13.31 -3.93
N SER A 152 3.10 -13.77 -2.75
CA SER A 152 2.94 -15.19 -2.37
C SER A 152 1.46 -15.54 -2.19
N GLU A 153 0.64 -14.59 -1.76
CA GLU A 153 -0.81 -14.77 -1.64
C GLU A 153 -1.57 -14.51 -2.95
N PHE A 154 -0.96 -13.75 -3.86
CA PHE A 154 -1.55 -13.38 -5.15
C PHE A 154 -0.67 -13.81 -6.34
N PRO A 155 -0.41 -15.13 -6.53
CA PRO A 155 0.53 -15.63 -7.54
C PRO A 155 0.13 -15.27 -8.98
N HIS A 156 -1.16 -15.09 -9.25
CA HIS A 156 -1.64 -14.63 -10.56
C HIS A 156 -1.14 -13.22 -10.91
N LEU A 157 -0.93 -12.35 -9.91
CA LEU A 157 -0.32 -11.04 -10.11
C LEU A 157 1.19 -11.17 -10.35
N GLY A 158 1.84 -12.14 -9.70
CA GLY A 158 3.22 -12.49 -9.98
C GLY A 158 3.45 -12.84 -11.46
N GLN A 159 2.52 -13.61 -12.05
CA GLN A 159 2.52 -13.94 -13.47
C GLN A 159 2.19 -12.73 -14.34
N LYS A 160 1.10 -11.99 -14.03
CA LYS A 160 0.67 -10.80 -14.79
C LYS A 160 1.81 -9.79 -14.96
N TYR A 161 2.55 -9.52 -13.89
CA TYR A 161 3.62 -8.52 -13.89
C TYR A 161 5.02 -9.11 -14.05
N SER A 162 5.13 -10.39 -14.41
CA SER A 162 6.41 -11.09 -14.62
C SER A 162 7.39 -10.85 -13.47
N ILE A 163 6.93 -11.10 -12.22
CA ILE A 163 7.73 -10.82 -11.02
C ILE A 163 8.73 -11.95 -10.80
N MET A 164 9.99 -11.68 -11.15
CA MET A 164 11.12 -12.61 -10.96
C MET A 164 11.91 -12.34 -9.68
N GLY A 165 11.63 -11.23 -9.01
CA GLY A 165 12.27 -10.83 -7.76
C GLY A 165 11.54 -9.66 -7.10
N VAL A 166 11.69 -9.54 -5.79
CA VAL A 166 11.02 -8.53 -4.98
C VAL A 166 12.05 -7.67 -4.21
N PRO A 167 11.71 -6.39 -3.89
CA PRO A 167 10.49 -5.71 -4.28
C PRO A 167 10.45 -5.41 -5.77
N LYS A 168 9.27 -5.51 -6.37
CA LYS A 168 9.00 -4.95 -7.69
C LYS A 168 7.89 -3.91 -7.55
N THR A 169 8.10 -2.72 -8.07
CA THR A 169 7.10 -1.65 -8.08
C THR A 169 6.60 -1.42 -9.48
N VAL A 170 5.27 -1.36 -9.64
CA VAL A 170 4.61 -1.03 -10.90
C VAL A 170 3.80 0.25 -10.69
N ILE A 171 4.02 1.27 -11.53
CA ILE A 171 3.35 2.56 -11.45
C ILE A 171 2.49 2.75 -12.70
N ASN A 172 1.19 2.95 -12.50
CA ASN A 172 0.19 3.18 -13.57
C ASN A 172 0.24 2.12 -14.68
N GLU A 173 0.57 0.87 -14.37
CA GLU A 173 0.72 -0.23 -15.35
C GLU A 173 1.78 0.03 -16.46
N GLN A 174 2.65 1.03 -16.29
CA GLN A 174 3.57 1.51 -17.34
C GLN A 174 5.03 1.52 -16.92
N ILE A 175 5.32 1.92 -15.69
CA ILE A 175 6.69 2.07 -15.19
C ILE A 175 6.97 0.95 -14.19
N GLU A 176 8.07 0.27 -14.39
CA GLU A 176 8.51 -0.81 -13.51
C GLU A 176 9.83 -0.43 -12.83
N ILE A 177 9.93 -0.74 -11.54
CA ILE A 177 11.14 -0.58 -10.73
C ILE A 177 11.43 -1.94 -10.08
N VAL A 178 12.62 -2.46 -10.28
CA VAL A 178 13.09 -3.69 -9.62
C VAL A 178 14.04 -3.31 -8.49
N GLY A 179 13.79 -3.86 -7.30
CA GLY A 179 14.55 -3.55 -6.09
C GLY A 179 14.08 -2.27 -5.38
N ALA A 180 14.64 -2.04 -4.21
CA ALA A 180 14.44 -0.80 -3.46
C ALA A 180 15.38 0.28 -3.99
N VAL A 181 14.81 1.40 -4.41
CA VAL A 181 15.56 2.55 -4.94
C VAL A 181 15.50 3.73 -3.98
N PRO A 182 16.48 4.65 -4.01
CA PRO A 182 16.44 5.87 -3.23
C PRO A 182 15.23 6.76 -3.56
N GLU A 183 14.78 7.57 -2.58
CA GLU A 183 13.62 8.47 -2.68
C GLU A 183 13.65 9.35 -3.95
N ALA A 184 14.81 9.94 -4.27
CA ALA A 184 14.94 10.79 -5.45
C ALA A 184 14.74 10.04 -6.78
N GLN A 185 15.12 8.77 -6.83
CA GLN A 185 14.90 7.93 -8.01
C GLN A 185 13.44 7.48 -8.08
N PHE A 186 12.83 7.14 -6.94
CA PHE A 186 11.44 6.71 -6.90
C PHE A 186 10.49 7.82 -7.38
N ILE A 187 10.67 9.07 -6.88
CA ILE A 187 9.84 10.19 -7.35
C ILE A 187 10.05 10.50 -8.83
N ALA A 188 11.25 10.34 -9.36
CA ALA A 188 11.50 10.51 -10.80
C ALA A 188 10.68 9.54 -11.65
N HIS A 189 10.53 8.27 -11.23
CA HIS A 189 9.67 7.29 -11.88
C HIS A 189 8.18 7.64 -11.76
N VAL A 190 7.75 8.15 -10.60
CA VAL A 190 6.37 8.63 -10.40
C VAL A 190 6.06 9.77 -11.37
N LEU A 191 6.96 10.73 -11.52
CA LEU A 191 6.80 11.85 -12.48
C LEU A 191 6.86 11.38 -13.93
N GLN A 192 7.63 10.35 -14.23
CA GLN A 192 7.66 9.74 -15.55
C GLN A 192 6.29 9.16 -15.92
N ALA A 193 5.59 8.53 -14.98
CA ALA A 193 4.25 7.97 -15.17
C ALA A 193 3.16 9.04 -15.43
N GLN A 194 3.46 10.33 -15.26
CA GLN A 194 2.56 11.44 -15.63
C GLN A 194 2.59 11.75 -17.14
N LYS A 195 3.65 11.33 -17.82
CA LYS A 195 3.80 11.54 -19.26
C LYS A 195 2.95 10.52 -20.03
N PRO A 196 2.40 10.90 -21.19
CA PRO A 196 1.78 9.90 -22.06
C PRO A 196 2.83 8.85 -22.44
N PRO A 197 2.42 7.57 -22.65
CA PRO A 197 3.34 6.56 -23.13
C PRO A 197 4.02 7.07 -24.41
N SER A 198 5.35 6.98 -24.46
CA SER A 198 6.10 7.33 -25.68
C SER A 198 5.72 6.31 -26.75
N ILE A 199 4.90 6.76 -27.69
CA ILE A 199 4.62 5.98 -28.91
C ILE A 199 5.90 6.06 -29.73
N TYR A 200 6.76 5.06 -29.62
CA TYR A 200 7.79 4.86 -30.62
C TYR A 200 7.06 4.44 -31.91
N MET A 201 6.94 5.38 -32.84
CA MET A 201 6.63 5.06 -34.24
C MET A 201 7.83 4.36 -34.88
#